data_47d58fc2de5263c9ec2dcf8629d11265
#
_entry.id   47d58fc2de5263c9ec2dcf8629d11265
#
_cell.length_a   1.000
_cell.length_b   1.000
_cell.length_c   1.000
_cell.angle_alpha   90.00
_cell.angle_beta   90.00
_cell.angle_gamma   90.00
#
_symmetry.space_group_name_H-M   'P 1'
#
loop_
_entity.id
_entity.type
_entity.pdbx_description
1 polymer ?
#
loop_
_entity_poly.entity_id
_entity_poly.type
_entity_poly.pdbx_seq_one_letter_code
_entity_poly.pdbx_strand_id
1 'polypeptide(L)'
;MTYPFGGRQTRRPSTLTVQRTALALAALVSCVVARAEMTQPHSVLPTVASNPAAASPSVPLTLARAVALALERSPELAATRAEVAAAQGAEEQAGLMPNPEFAASIEDTQRRTRTTAVQVSQRLELGGKRQARVMAAHQGRAIAQARLEGLQAKIGAEVSASFWEALAAQARLDQANALSQLARQATDAAAKRVAAGKVSPVDETRARLAASGVDLELAQAQVELQVARTRLAAHWGAMEALLPPLEGVLHVPEEVATASLEERIEAAPEVVEARLEVARRQALVDVERSRAMPDITVGLGVQRNNEIGRNQPLIGVSIPLPMFDRNQGNLQEALAREDQARYALQATVSRLRAEAHVALAQAQSARKQALMIERELLPKAQSAYDAATNGFALGKFTFLDVLDAQRSLFQARAQHLKAVAESQRAAIDLGRILGMARTAPVTTQ
;
A
#
# COMPACT_ATOMS: atom_id res chain seq x y z
N MET A 1 -38.40 -82.56 61.42
CA MET A 1 -39.76 -82.03 61.19
C MET A 1 -39.63 -80.79 60.35
N THR A 2 -40.20 -80.84 59.23
CA THR A 2 -40.42 -79.91 58.17
C THR A 2 -40.92 -78.52 58.58
N TYR A 3 -40.43 -77.42 57.95
CA TYR A 3 -41.27 -76.40 57.40
C TYR A 3 -40.51 -75.21 56.73
N PRO A 4 -41.19 -74.38 55.92
CA PRO A 4 -40.87 -74.28 54.50
C PRO A 4 -40.41 -72.91 54.09
N PHE A 5 -39.99 -72.80 52.81
CA PHE A 5 -39.61 -71.63 52.06
C PHE A 5 -40.66 -70.53 52.01
N GLY A 6 -40.19 -69.26 52.21
CA GLY A 6 -40.88 -68.02 51.87
C GLY A 6 -40.02 -67.14 50.98
N GLY A 7 -40.31 -67.13 49.67
CA GLY A 7 -39.57 -66.38 48.66
C GLY A 7 -39.83 -64.87 48.78
N ARG A 8 -38.76 -64.09 48.77
CA ARG A 8 -38.82 -62.63 48.53
C ARG A 8 -38.27 -62.33 47.13
N GLN A 9 -39.18 -61.91 46.25
CA GLN A 9 -38.85 -61.36 44.96
C GLN A 9 -38.07 -60.01 45.14
N THR A 10 -36.83 -60.01 44.71
CA THR A 10 -36.05 -58.75 44.56
C THR A 10 -36.41 -58.11 43.21
N ARG A 11 -37.12 -56.96 43.26
CA ARG A 11 -37.34 -56.11 42.10
C ARG A 11 -35.98 -55.56 41.61
N ARG A 12 -35.58 -55.91 40.39
CA ARG A 12 -34.47 -55.26 39.67
C ARG A 12 -34.88 -53.85 39.32
N PRO A 13 -34.05 -52.83 39.59
CA PRO A 13 -34.29 -51.45 39.08
C PRO A 13 -34.03 -51.48 37.58
N SER A 14 -34.96 -50.89 36.84
CA SER A 14 -34.98 -50.81 35.38
C SER A 14 -33.79 -50.00 34.85
N THR A 15 -33.05 -50.58 33.93
CA THR A 15 -31.93 -50.03 33.14
C THR A 15 -32.33 -48.85 32.25
N LEU A 16 -33.58 -48.41 32.25
CA LEU A 16 -34.14 -47.36 31.41
C LEU A 16 -33.83 -45.92 31.89
N THR A 17 -33.49 -45.72 33.17
CA THR A 17 -33.28 -44.34 33.72
C THR A 17 -31.86 -43.84 33.49
N VAL A 18 -30.86 -44.70 33.35
CA VAL A 18 -29.46 -44.33 33.11
C VAL A 18 -29.21 -43.97 31.64
N GLN A 19 -29.95 -44.55 30.70
CA GLN A 19 -29.84 -44.24 29.27
C GLN A 19 -30.44 -42.88 28.88
N ARG A 20 -31.45 -42.39 29.61
CA ARG A 20 -32.09 -41.10 29.30
C ARG A 20 -31.25 -39.90 29.74
N THR A 21 -30.43 -39.99 30.76
CA THR A 21 -29.52 -38.93 31.19
C THR A 21 -28.27 -38.85 30.31
N ALA A 22 -27.78 -39.96 29.79
CA ALA A 22 -26.63 -39.96 28.85
C ALA A 22 -27.00 -39.40 27.47
N LEU A 23 -28.22 -39.62 26.99
CA LEU A 23 -28.71 -39.05 25.72
C LEU A 23 -28.98 -37.54 25.80
N ALA A 24 -29.38 -37.01 26.97
CA ALA A 24 -29.58 -35.55 27.15
C ALA A 24 -28.27 -34.78 27.15
N LEU A 25 -27.17 -35.35 27.70
CA LEU A 25 -25.85 -34.72 27.67
C LEU A 25 -25.22 -34.75 26.27
N ALA A 26 -25.39 -35.81 25.53
CA ALA A 26 -24.91 -35.93 24.14
C ALA A 26 -25.63 -34.95 23.19
N ALA A 27 -26.93 -34.68 23.41
CA ALA A 27 -27.69 -33.71 22.63
C ALA A 27 -27.27 -32.25 22.89
N LEU A 28 -26.83 -31.91 24.11
CA LEU A 28 -26.36 -30.55 24.43
C LEU A 28 -24.97 -30.25 23.83
N VAL A 29 -24.08 -31.22 23.76
CA VAL A 29 -22.77 -31.10 23.12
C VAL A 29 -22.91 -31.04 21.60
N SER A 30 -23.84 -31.77 21.00
CA SER A 30 -24.11 -31.74 19.56
C SER A 30 -24.75 -30.41 19.10
N CYS A 31 -25.53 -29.70 19.93
CA CYS A 31 -26.10 -28.41 19.58
C CYS A 31 -25.04 -27.26 19.61
N VAL A 32 -23.98 -27.34 20.40
CA VAL A 32 -22.92 -26.33 20.43
C VAL A 32 -21.97 -26.52 19.25
N VAL A 33 -21.72 -27.75 18.81
CA VAL A 33 -20.86 -28.00 17.63
C VAL A 33 -21.57 -27.64 16.31
N ALA A 34 -22.89 -27.82 16.22
CA ALA A 34 -23.67 -27.55 15.01
C ALA A 34 -23.82 -26.06 14.69
N ARG A 35 -23.49 -25.13 15.62
CA ARG A 35 -23.59 -23.67 15.40
C ARG A 35 -22.27 -23.02 14.99
N ALA A 36 -21.17 -23.76 14.99
CA ALA A 36 -19.85 -23.27 14.58
C ALA A 36 -19.55 -23.50 13.08
N GLU A 37 -20.41 -24.20 12.34
CA GLU A 37 -20.18 -24.60 10.95
C GLU A 37 -20.88 -23.73 9.88
N MET A 38 -21.47 -22.59 10.28
CA MET A 38 -22.23 -21.73 9.35
C MET A 38 -21.67 -20.31 9.24
N THR A 39 -20.40 -20.18 8.98
CA THR A 39 -19.89 -18.95 8.33
C THR A 39 -18.54 -19.24 7.67
N GLN A 40 -18.57 -20.06 6.61
CA GLN A 40 -17.53 -19.93 5.59
C GLN A 40 -18.02 -18.86 4.60
N PRO A 41 -17.29 -17.76 4.42
CA PRO A 41 -17.52 -16.91 3.27
C PRO A 41 -17.08 -17.71 2.05
N HIS A 42 -18.04 -18.12 1.23
CA HIS A 42 -17.74 -18.55 -0.12
C HIS A 42 -16.99 -17.41 -0.79
N SER A 43 -15.69 -17.61 -0.98
CA SER A 43 -14.90 -16.83 -1.92
C SER A 43 -15.45 -17.13 -3.32
N VAL A 44 -16.44 -16.38 -3.72
CA VAL A 44 -16.83 -16.27 -5.12
C VAL A 44 -15.68 -15.53 -5.78
N LEU A 45 -14.78 -16.27 -6.39
CA LEU A 45 -13.86 -15.71 -7.37
C LEU A 45 -14.75 -14.99 -8.40
N PRO A 46 -14.57 -13.70 -8.65
CA PRO A 46 -15.32 -13.05 -9.70
C PRO A 46 -14.92 -13.72 -11.01
N THR A 47 -15.86 -14.43 -11.60
CA THR A 47 -15.76 -14.86 -13.00
C THR A 47 -15.56 -13.57 -13.80
N VAL A 48 -14.38 -13.41 -14.37
CA VAL A 48 -14.09 -12.33 -15.30
C VAL A 48 -15.02 -12.54 -16.51
N ALA A 49 -16.17 -11.92 -16.46
CA ALA A 49 -17.00 -11.74 -17.62
C ALA A 49 -16.22 -10.81 -18.56
N SER A 50 -15.55 -11.38 -19.55
CA SER A 50 -15.02 -10.68 -20.70
C SER A 50 -16.20 -10.17 -21.51
N ASN A 51 -16.66 -8.97 -21.15
CA ASN A 51 -17.55 -8.19 -21.97
C ASN A 51 -16.67 -7.41 -22.97
N PRO A 52 -16.71 -7.66 -24.28
CA PRO A 52 -16.10 -6.77 -25.24
C PRO A 52 -16.95 -5.50 -25.28
N ALA A 53 -16.67 -4.58 -24.34
CA ALA A 53 -17.27 -3.26 -24.37
C ALA A 53 -16.87 -2.58 -25.68
N ALA A 54 -17.88 -2.34 -26.49
CA ALA A 54 -17.85 -1.46 -27.66
C ALA A 54 -17.04 -0.20 -27.31
N ALA A 55 -16.13 0.19 -28.20
CA ALA A 55 -15.30 1.37 -28.11
C ALA A 55 -16.18 2.62 -27.94
N SER A 56 -16.49 2.96 -26.69
CA SER A 56 -16.96 4.28 -26.33
C SER A 56 -15.87 5.28 -26.73
N PRO A 57 -16.19 6.49 -27.19
CA PRO A 57 -15.21 7.52 -27.51
C PRO A 57 -14.28 7.64 -26.31
N SER A 58 -13.02 7.37 -26.52
CA SER A 58 -12.03 7.28 -25.45
C SER A 58 -11.86 8.67 -24.81
N VAL A 59 -12.50 8.87 -23.67
CA VAL A 59 -12.27 10.08 -22.86
C VAL A 59 -10.77 10.14 -22.57
N PRO A 60 -10.12 11.26 -22.90
CA PRO A 60 -8.69 11.37 -22.68
C PRO A 60 -8.31 11.14 -21.23
N LEU A 61 -7.14 10.56 -21.01
CA LEU A 61 -6.65 10.22 -19.67
C LEU A 61 -5.98 11.44 -19.04
N THR A 62 -6.64 12.01 -18.04
CA THR A 62 -6.06 13.06 -17.21
C THR A 62 -5.27 12.48 -16.03
N LEU A 63 -4.37 13.26 -15.42
CA LEU A 63 -3.61 12.87 -14.23
C LEU A 63 -4.53 12.39 -13.09
N ALA A 64 -5.58 13.17 -12.79
CA ALA A 64 -6.53 12.82 -11.72
C ALA A 64 -7.20 11.46 -11.98
N ARG A 65 -7.57 11.17 -13.24
CA ARG A 65 -8.19 9.89 -13.60
C ARG A 65 -7.20 8.73 -13.52
N ALA A 66 -5.95 8.94 -13.93
CA ALA A 66 -4.89 7.94 -13.82
C ALA A 66 -4.62 7.54 -12.36
N VAL A 67 -4.51 8.54 -11.47
CA VAL A 67 -4.35 8.31 -10.02
C VAL A 67 -5.56 7.57 -9.44
N ALA A 68 -6.79 8.00 -9.78
CA ALA A 68 -8.00 7.34 -9.30
C ALA A 68 -8.07 5.87 -9.72
N LEU A 69 -7.75 5.56 -10.99
CA LEU A 69 -7.72 4.18 -11.49
C LEU A 69 -6.69 3.32 -10.76
N ALA A 70 -5.50 3.85 -10.51
CA ALA A 70 -4.47 3.12 -9.77
C ALA A 70 -4.88 2.85 -8.32
N LEU A 71 -5.47 3.84 -7.62
CA LEU A 71 -5.95 3.68 -6.25
C LEU A 71 -7.15 2.71 -6.15
N GLU A 72 -7.97 2.62 -7.19
CA GLU A 72 -9.10 1.69 -7.27
C GLU A 72 -8.64 0.25 -7.52
N ARG A 73 -7.68 0.05 -8.44
CA ARG A 73 -7.34 -1.27 -8.99
C ARG A 73 -6.02 -1.85 -8.49
N SER A 74 -5.27 -1.14 -7.66
CA SER A 74 -3.99 -1.64 -7.15
C SER A 74 -4.18 -2.86 -6.24
N PRO A 75 -3.59 -4.03 -6.59
CA PRO A 75 -3.60 -5.21 -5.73
C PRO A 75 -2.86 -4.98 -4.40
N GLU A 76 -1.82 -4.14 -4.40
CA GLU A 76 -1.05 -3.79 -3.22
C GLU A 76 -1.91 -3.02 -2.20
N LEU A 77 -2.74 -2.08 -2.67
CA LEU A 77 -3.71 -1.40 -1.80
C LEU A 77 -4.79 -2.35 -1.29
N ALA A 78 -5.26 -3.28 -2.11
CA ALA A 78 -6.23 -4.28 -1.67
C ALA A 78 -5.64 -5.15 -0.55
N ALA A 79 -4.37 -5.58 -0.67
CA ALA A 79 -3.66 -6.33 0.36
C ALA A 79 -3.52 -5.52 1.67
N THR A 80 -3.12 -4.24 1.58
CA THR A 80 -2.97 -3.38 2.76
C THR A 80 -4.32 -3.06 3.42
N ARG A 81 -5.41 -2.92 2.66
CA ARG A 81 -6.77 -2.82 3.23
C ARG A 81 -7.16 -4.08 4.00
N ALA A 82 -6.80 -5.27 3.48
CA ALA A 82 -7.01 -6.52 4.20
C ALA A 82 -6.16 -6.60 5.49
N GLU A 83 -4.94 -6.03 5.51
CA GLU A 83 -4.13 -5.90 6.73
C GLU A 83 -4.82 -5.02 7.78
N VAL A 84 -5.43 -3.90 7.38
CA VAL A 84 -6.22 -3.05 8.29
C VAL A 84 -7.40 -3.82 8.87
N ALA A 85 -8.13 -4.59 8.05
CA ALA A 85 -9.24 -5.42 8.52
C ALA A 85 -8.76 -6.54 9.46
N ALA A 86 -7.61 -7.16 9.19
CA ALA A 86 -6.99 -8.14 10.09
C ALA A 86 -6.59 -7.53 11.44
N ALA A 87 -6.01 -6.33 11.42
CA ALA A 87 -5.67 -5.59 12.66
C ALA A 87 -6.92 -5.20 13.46
N GLN A 88 -8.04 -4.87 12.79
CA GLN A 88 -9.32 -4.65 13.46
C GLN A 88 -9.83 -5.92 14.14
N GLY A 89 -9.80 -7.06 13.45
CA GLY A 89 -10.16 -8.35 14.06
C GLY A 89 -9.27 -8.71 15.27
N ALA A 90 -7.98 -8.38 15.21
CA ALA A 90 -7.06 -8.56 16.33
C ALA A 90 -7.41 -7.65 17.53
N GLU A 91 -7.85 -6.39 17.29
CA GLU A 91 -8.33 -5.48 18.32
C GLU A 91 -9.62 -6.00 18.97
N GLU A 92 -10.57 -6.47 18.19
CA GLU A 92 -11.81 -7.09 18.68
C GLU A 92 -11.49 -8.32 19.56
N GLN A 93 -10.60 -9.22 19.08
CA GLN A 93 -10.18 -10.40 19.83
C GLN A 93 -9.48 -10.04 21.15
N ALA A 94 -8.64 -9.00 21.16
CA ALA A 94 -7.97 -8.52 22.36
C ALA A 94 -8.94 -8.05 23.45
N GLY A 95 -10.15 -7.61 23.05
CA GLY A 95 -11.22 -7.16 23.94
C GLY A 95 -12.01 -8.28 24.59
N LEU A 96 -11.89 -9.52 24.13
CA LEU A 96 -12.68 -10.63 24.66
C LEU A 96 -12.14 -11.13 25.99
N MET A 97 -13.08 -11.54 26.86
CA MET A 97 -12.75 -12.26 28.09
C MET A 97 -12.47 -13.74 27.78
N PRO A 98 -11.61 -14.39 28.60
CA PRO A 98 -11.43 -15.84 28.50
C PRO A 98 -12.76 -16.59 28.62
N ASN A 99 -12.93 -17.64 27.84
CA ASN A 99 -14.13 -18.47 27.93
C ASN A 99 -14.21 -19.23 29.25
N PRO A 100 -15.42 -19.52 29.77
CA PRO A 100 -15.59 -20.46 30.85
C PRO A 100 -15.12 -21.85 30.44
N GLU A 101 -14.52 -22.58 31.37
CA GLU A 101 -14.07 -23.95 31.20
C GLU A 101 -15.04 -24.89 31.89
N PHE A 102 -15.50 -25.96 31.19
CA PHE A 102 -16.28 -27.04 31.73
C PHE A 102 -15.37 -28.24 31.98
N ALA A 103 -15.37 -28.75 33.21
CA ALA A 103 -14.61 -29.93 33.57
C ALA A 103 -15.52 -31.00 34.17
N ALA A 104 -15.32 -32.27 33.79
CA ALA A 104 -15.96 -33.41 34.41
C ALA A 104 -14.87 -34.40 34.79
N SER A 105 -14.89 -34.86 36.04
CA SER A 105 -13.93 -35.84 36.54
C SER A 105 -14.65 -37.01 37.22
N ILE A 106 -14.07 -38.20 37.09
CA ILE A 106 -14.50 -39.41 37.75
C ILE A 106 -13.29 -39.92 38.49
N GLU A 107 -13.40 -40.00 39.82
CA GLU A 107 -12.39 -40.58 40.69
C GLU A 107 -12.91 -41.95 41.15
N ASP A 108 -12.04 -42.94 41.09
CA ASP A 108 -12.29 -44.36 41.36
C ASP A 108 -13.24 -45.07 40.35
N THR A 109 -12.82 -46.20 39.89
CA THR A 109 -13.57 -47.05 38.96
C THR A 109 -14.56 -47.99 39.68
N GLN A 110 -14.41 -48.21 41.01
CA GLN A 110 -15.30 -49.02 41.77
C GLN A 110 -16.63 -48.32 42.04
N ARG A 111 -17.74 -48.92 41.70
CA ARG A 111 -19.08 -48.32 41.83
C ARG A 111 -19.41 -47.83 43.26
N ARG A 112 -18.84 -48.46 44.28
CA ARG A 112 -19.17 -48.17 45.67
C ARG A 112 -18.48 -46.89 46.17
N THR A 113 -17.27 -46.61 45.73
CA THR A 113 -16.43 -45.48 46.18
C THR A 113 -16.33 -44.36 45.16
N ARG A 114 -16.94 -44.56 43.95
CA ARG A 114 -16.89 -43.63 42.84
C ARG A 114 -17.36 -42.22 43.23
N THR A 115 -16.50 -41.27 42.93
CA THR A 115 -16.83 -39.84 42.98
C THR A 115 -16.91 -39.29 41.57
N THR A 116 -18.00 -38.62 41.24
CA THR A 116 -18.19 -37.93 39.96
C THR A 116 -18.37 -36.45 40.25
N ALA A 117 -17.51 -35.60 39.70
CA ALA A 117 -17.60 -34.14 39.80
C ALA A 117 -17.83 -33.52 38.44
N VAL A 118 -18.66 -32.48 38.42
CA VAL A 118 -18.89 -31.60 37.26
C VAL A 118 -18.74 -30.18 37.74
N GLN A 119 -17.90 -29.40 37.05
CA GLN A 119 -17.54 -28.05 37.44
C GLN A 119 -17.50 -27.14 36.23
N VAL A 120 -17.93 -25.88 36.40
CA VAL A 120 -17.69 -24.78 35.48
C VAL A 120 -16.75 -23.81 36.19
N SER A 121 -15.68 -23.41 35.54
CA SER A 121 -14.71 -22.44 36.05
C SER A 121 -14.54 -21.26 35.10
N GLN A 122 -14.33 -20.07 35.68
CA GLN A 122 -14.10 -18.84 34.95
C GLN A 122 -12.81 -18.21 35.43
N ARG A 123 -11.90 -17.91 34.48
CA ARG A 123 -10.71 -17.12 34.75
C ARG A 123 -11.08 -15.64 34.75
N LEU A 124 -10.77 -14.97 35.83
CA LEU A 124 -10.92 -13.53 36.01
C LEU A 124 -9.55 -12.89 35.84
N GLU A 125 -9.38 -12.15 34.79
CA GLU A 125 -8.14 -11.42 34.52
C GLU A 125 -8.02 -10.22 35.48
N LEU A 126 -6.92 -10.16 36.22
CA LEU A 126 -6.58 -9.05 37.08
C LEU A 126 -5.47 -8.19 36.50
N GLY A 127 -5.20 -7.05 37.11
CA GLY A 127 -4.08 -6.18 36.71
C GLY A 127 -4.29 -5.42 35.41
N GLY A 128 -5.52 -5.31 34.90
CA GLY A 128 -5.82 -4.56 33.69
C GLY A 128 -5.33 -5.24 32.38
N LYS A 129 -5.06 -6.56 32.39
CA LYS A 129 -4.52 -7.32 31.25
C LYS A 129 -5.32 -7.11 29.98
N ARG A 130 -6.66 -7.20 30.04
CA ARG A 130 -7.53 -6.96 28.89
C ARG A 130 -7.36 -5.55 28.32
N GLN A 131 -7.35 -4.55 29.19
CA GLN A 131 -7.19 -3.16 28.76
C GLN A 131 -5.82 -2.93 28.11
N ALA A 132 -4.75 -3.48 28.67
CA ALA A 132 -3.40 -3.39 28.10
C ALA A 132 -3.33 -4.06 26.71
N ARG A 133 -3.93 -5.26 26.56
CA ARG A 133 -4.02 -5.95 25.25
C ARG A 133 -4.79 -5.13 24.22
N VAL A 134 -5.93 -4.56 24.59
CA VAL A 134 -6.74 -3.71 23.70
C VAL A 134 -5.94 -2.48 23.26
N MET A 135 -5.24 -1.81 24.18
CA MET A 135 -4.40 -0.66 23.85
C MET A 135 -3.27 -1.03 22.88
N ALA A 136 -2.60 -2.15 23.09
CA ALA A 136 -1.55 -2.62 22.20
C ALA A 136 -2.10 -2.97 20.79
N ALA A 137 -3.25 -3.62 20.71
CA ALA A 137 -3.92 -3.96 19.47
C ALA A 137 -4.44 -2.70 18.74
N HIS A 138 -4.99 -1.73 19.48
CA HIS A 138 -5.40 -0.43 18.94
C HIS A 138 -4.23 0.30 18.27
N GLN A 139 -3.05 0.36 18.91
CA GLN A 139 -1.86 0.93 18.28
C GLN A 139 -1.43 0.13 17.04
N GLY A 140 -1.58 -1.20 17.04
CA GLY A 140 -1.34 -2.04 15.89
C GLY A 140 -2.24 -1.69 14.70
N ARG A 141 -3.53 -1.46 14.95
CA ARG A 141 -4.49 -1.00 13.93
C ARG A 141 -4.14 0.40 13.42
N ALA A 142 -3.75 1.32 14.32
CA ALA A 142 -3.33 2.67 13.92
C ALA A 142 -2.11 2.64 12.98
N ILE A 143 -1.14 1.74 13.21
CA ILE A 143 0.01 1.52 12.32
C ILE A 143 -0.46 1.00 10.96
N ALA A 144 -1.34 -0.01 10.91
CA ALA A 144 -1.86 -0.53 9.65
C ALA A 144 -2.60 0.55 8.85
N GLN A 145 -3.35 1.42 9.52
CA GLN A 145 -4.03 2.56 8.89
C GLN A 145 -3.02 3.58 8.35
N ALA A 146 -1.99 3.95 9.12
CA ALA A 146 -0.94 4.86 8.66
C ALA A 146 -0.17 4.31 7.46
N ARG A 147 0.09 3.01 7.42
CA ARG A 147 0.68 2.32 6.26
C ARG A 147 -0.20 2.40 5.02
N LEU A 148 -1.50 2.21 5.18
CA LEU A 148 -2.45 2.34 4.08
C LEU A 148 -2.42 3.75 3.48
N GLU A 149 -2.43 4.77 4.32
CA GLU A 149 -2.35 6.18 3.90
C GLU A 149 -1.01 6.51 3.23
N GLY A 150 0.10 6.04 3.80
CA GLY A 150 1.43 6.17 3.21
C GLY A 150 1.54 5.49 1.84
N LEU A 151 0.98 4.28 1.69
CA LEU A 151 0.96 3.56 0.42
C LEU A 151 0.10 4.26 -0.63
N GLN A 152 -1.05 4.82 -0.25
CA GLN A 152 -1.89 5.62 -1.16
C GLN A 152 -1.13 6.85 -1.68
N ALA A 153 -0.43 7.56 -0.80
CA ALA A 153 0.39 8.70 -1.20
C ALA A 153 1.55 8.28 -2.12
N LYS A 154 2.21 7.16 -1.83
CA LYS A 154 3.29 6.59 -2.64
C LYS A 154 2.80 6.24 -4.05
N ILE A 155 1.71 5.47 -4.16
CA ILE A 155 1.14 5.08 -5.46
C ILE A 155 0.71 6.33 -6.25
N GLY A 156 0.07 7.30 -5.58
CA GLY A 156 -0.31 8.56 -6.22
C GLY A 156 0.89 9.31 -6.79
N ALA A 157 2.02 9.36 -6.08
CA ALA A 157 3.25 9.96 -6.53
C ALA A 157 3.87 9.20 -7.72
N GLU A 158 3.96 7.86 -7.65
CA GLU A 158 4.52 7.02 -8.71
C GLU A 158 3.71 7.12 -10.01
N VAL A 159 2.38 7.10 -9.92
CA VAL A 159 1.48 7.29 -11.07
C VAL A 159 1.65 8.69 -11.65
N SER A 160 1.75 9.72 -10.80
CA SER A 160 1.96 11.09 -11.26
C SER A 160 3.28 11.24 -12.00
N ALA A 161 4.36 10.66 -11.48
CA ALA A 161 5.66 10.66 -12.16
C ALA A 161 5.60 9.96 -13.52
N SER A 162 4.99 8.78 -13.59
CA SER A 162 4.82 8.01 -14.83
C SER A 162 3.91 8.73 -15.84
N PHE A 163 2.88 9.44 -15.35
CA PHE A 163 2.00 10.24 -16.21
C PHE A 163 2.73 11.40 -16.88
N TRP A 164 3.51 12.17 -16.11
CA TRP A 164 4.30 13.29 -16.65
C TRP A 164 5.40 12.81 -17.60
N GLU A 165 6.04 11.65 -17.31
CA GLU A 165 7.01 11.01 -18.21
C GLU A 165 6.34 10.63 -19.54
N ALA A 166 5.16 10.02 -19.50
CA ALA A 166 4.42 9.62 -20.70
C ALA A 166 3.91 10.83 -21.50
N LEU A 167 3.47 11.90 -20.82
CA LEU A 167 3.05 13.14 -21.48
C LEU A 167 4.24 13.86 -22.16
N ALA A 168 5.41 13.85 -21.53
CA ALA A 168 6.63 14.39 -22.13
C ALA A 168 7.08 13.59 -23.34
N ALA A 169 7.00 12.23 -23.27
CA ALA A 169 7.29 11.35 -24.40
C ALA A 169 6.31 11.57 -25.55
N GLN A 170 5.01 11.79 -25.28
CA GLN A 170 4.03 12.14 -26.30
C GLN A 170 4.39 13.46 -27.01
N ALA A 171 4.69 14.51 -26.24
CA ALA A 171 5.10 15.80 -26.81
C ALA A 171 6.41 15.68 -27.61
N ARG A 172 7.35 14.83 -27.18
CA ARG A 172 8.58 14.56 -27.92
C ARG A 172 8.31 13.85 -29.25
N LEU A 173 7.39 12.88 -29.28
CA LEU A 173 6.99 12.22 -30.53
C LEU A 173 6.35 13.21 -31.50
N ASP A 174 5.49 14.12 -31.03
CA ASP A 174 4.86 15.14 -31.85
C ASP A 174 5.91 16.09 -32.46
N GLN A 175 6.93 16.48 -31.69
CA GLN A 175 8.06 17.25 -32.19
C GLN A 175 8.90 16.49 -33.22
N ALA A 176 9.19 15.20 -32.98
CA ALA A 176 9.96 14.38 -33.89
C ALA A 176 9.22 14.15 -35.23
N ASN A 177 7.89 13.99 -35.18
CA ASN A 177 7.05 13.91 -36.38
C ASN A 177 7.12 15.22 -37.21
N ALA A 178 6.97 16.37 -36.55
CA ALA A 178 7.07 17.67 -37.22
C ALA A 178 8.45 17.90 -37.84
N LEU A 179 9.52 17.46 -37.14
CA LEU A 179 10.89 17.55 -37.65
C LEU A 179 11.11 16.64 -38.87
N SER A 180 10.61 15.40 -38.80
CA SER A 180 10.72 14.45 -39.95
C SER A 180 10.03 15.00 -41.20
N GLN A 181 8.83 15.58 -41.06
CA GLN A 181 8.15 16.22 -42.18
C GLN A 181 8.96 17.38 -42.77
N LEU A 182 9.52 18.23 -41.89
CA LEU A 182 10.33 19.37 -42.33
C LEU A 182 11.66 18.93 -43.00
N ALA A 183 12.31 17.89 -42.48
CA ALA A 183 13.53 17.32 -43.09
C ALA A 183 13.28 16.73 -44.46
N ARG A 184 12.14 16.08 -44.66
CA ARG A 184 11.71 15.58 -45.99
C ARG A 184 11.48 16.74 -46.96
N GLN A 185 10.77 17.77 -46.56
CA GLN A 185 10.56 18.97 -47.41
C GLN A 185 11.88 19.64 -47.76
N ALA A 186 12.83 19.75 -46.83
CA ALA A 186 14.15 20.28 -47.06
C ALA A 186 14.96 19.45 -48.08
N THR A 187 14.88 18.13 -47.98
CA THR A 187 15.53 17.19 -48.94
C THR A 187 14.96 17.35 -50.35
N ASP A 188 13.63 17.41 -50.50
CA ASP A 188 12.95 17.64 -51.77
C ASP A 188 13.33 18.97 -52.42
N ALA A 189 13.41 20.04 -51.56
CA ALA A 189 13.84 21.36 -52.03
C ALA A 189 15.32 21.36 -52.52
N ALA A 190 16.19 20.65 -51.80
CA ALA A 190 17.60 20.49 -52.18
C ALA A 190 17.73 19.74 -53.51
N ALA A 191 17.01 18.61 -53.68
CA ALA A 191 17.02 17.83 -54.88
C ALA A 191 16.57 18.65 -56.13
N LYS A 192 15.48 19.45 -55.99
CA LYS A 192 15.00 20.33 -57.06
C LYS A 192 16.03 21.42 -57.43
N ARG A 193 16.77 21.95 -56.45
CA ARG A 193 17.83 22.95 -56.70
C ARG A 193 19.06 22.33 -57.38
N VAL A 194 19.45 21.14 -57.01
CA VAL A 194 20.53 20.37 -57.69
C VAL A 194 20.16 20.09 -59.15
N ALA A 195 18.92 19.60 -59.37
CA ALA A 195 18.43 19.36 -60.72
C ALA A 195 18.42 20.66 -61.61
N ALA A 196 18.18 21.81 -60.98
CA ALA A 196 18.25 23.10 -61.63
C ALA A 196 19.69 23.71 -61.76
N GLY A 197 20.72 22.96 -61.30
CA GLY A 197 22.12 23.42 -61.35
C GLY A 197 22.45 24.56 -60.39
N LYS A 198 21.59 24.86 -59.42
CA LYS A 198 21.72 26.02 -58.52
C LYS A 198 22.55 25.75 -57.23
N VAL A 199 22.73 24.46 -56.86
CA VAL A 199 23.49 24.01 -55.69
C VAL A 199 24.26 22.74 -56.01
N SER A 200 25.25 22.38 -55.19
CA SER A 200 26.07 21.20 -55.37
C SER A 200 25.30 19.90 -55.07
N PRO A 201 25.55 18.77 -55.77
CA PRO A 201 25.04 17.44 -55.41
C PRO A 201 25.38 17.03 -53.97
N VAL A 202 26.48 17.56 -53.41
CA VAL A 202 26.89 17.38 -52.00
C VAL A 202 25.83 17.94 -51.02
N ASP A 203 25.14 19.01 -51.39
CA ASP A 203 24.12 19.60 -50.52
C ASP A 203 22.88 18.76 -50.43
N GLU A 204 22.49 18.07 -51.50
CA GLU A 204 21.42 17.05 -51.47
C GLU A 204 21.82 15.85 -50.61
N THR A 205 23.05 15.36 -50.74
CA THR A 205 23.54 14.26 -49.93
C THR A 205 23.54 14.60 -48.46
N ARG A 206 23.92 15.84 -48.08
CA ARG A 206 23.87 16.34 -46.70
C ARG A 206 22.43 16.44 -46.16
N ALA A 207 21.51 16.94 -47.00
CA ALA A 207 20.10 17.02 -46.63
C ALA A 207 19.50 15.62 -46.38
N ARG A 208 19.82 14.62 -47.25
CA ARG A 208 19.41 13.24 -47.06
C ARG A 208 20.00 12.62 -45.80
N LEU A 209 21.28 12.87 -45.50
CA LEU A 209 21.92 12.39 -44.27
C LEU A 209 21.26 12.99 -43.03
N ALA A 210 20.95 14.29 -43.04
CA ALA A 210 20.23 14.96 -41.96
C ALA A 210 18.83 14.35 -41.77
N ALA A 211 18.08 14.11 -42.85
CA ALA A 211 16.77 13.47 -42.83
C ALA A 211 16.82 12.05 -42.23
N SER A 212 17.84 11.23 -42.60
CA SER A 212 18.02 9.90 -42.01
C SER A 212 18.29 9.97 -40.49
N GLY A 213 19.03 10.97 -40.01
CA GLY A 213 19.24 11.20 -38.59
C GLY A 213 17.93 11.53 -37.85
N VAL A 214 17.08 12.36 -38.45
CA VAL A 214 15.77 12.71 -37.93
C VAL A 214 14.80 11.50 -37.90
N ASP A 215 14.82 10.66 -38.95
CA ASP A 215 13.99 9.44 -38.97
C ASP A 215 14.42 8.46 -37.84
N LEU A 216 15.71 8.40 -37.51
CA LEU A 216 16.19 7.62 -36.37
C LEU A 216 15.68 8.21 -35.02
N GLU A 217 15.70 9.55 -34.87
CA GLU A 217 15.15 10.22 -33.66
C GLU A 217 13.64 9.99 -33.54
N LEU A 218 12.90 9.98 -34.66
CA LEU A 218 11.48 9.65 -34.68
C LEU A 218 11.22 8.20 -34.21
N ALA A 219 11.97 7.23 -34.73
CA ALA A 219 11.84 5.84 -34.29
C ALA A 219 12.12 5.69 -32.79
N GLN A 220 13.14 6.39 -32.28
CA GLN A 220 13.44 6.40 -30.85
C GLN A 220 12.31 7.02 -30.01
N ALA A 221 11.73 8.14 -30.44
CA ALA A 221 10.62 8.81 -29.74
C ALA A 221 9.35 7.90 -29.71
N GLN A 222 9.11 7.13 -30.75
CA GLN A 222 8.02 6.14 -30.77
C GLN A 222 8.20 5.07 -29.70
N VAL A 223 9.42 4.52 -29.58
CA VAL A 223 9.72 3.51 -28.55
C VAL A 223 9.63 4.11 -27.13
N GLU A 224 10.15 5.34 -26.94
CA GLU A 224 10.07 6.02 -25.65
C GLU A 224 8.62 6.22 -25.19
N LEU A 225 7.73 6.66 -26.08
CA LEU A 225 6.30 6.79 -25.76
C LEU A 225 5.69 5.44 -25.42
N GLN A 226 5.98 4.39 -26.19
CA GLN A 226 5.49 3.05 -25.92
C GLN A 226 5.92 2.57 -24.54
N VAL A 227 7.20 2.70 -24.19
CA VAL A 227 7.73 2.32 -22.87
C VAL A 227 7.07 3.10 -21.76
N ALA A 228 6.94 4.43 -21.91
CA ALA A 228 6.33 5.29 -20.90
C ALA A 228 4.84 4.95 -20.68
N ARG A 229 4.09 4.68 -21.76
CA ARG A 229 2.68 4.25 -21.67
C ARG A 229 2.54 2.88 -21.01
N THR A 230 3.43 1.94 -21.32
CA THR A 230 3.45 0.61 -20.68
C THR A 230 3.71 0.73 -19.18
N ARG A 231 4.66 1.56 -18.76
CA ARG A 231 4.94 1.83 -17.34
C ARG A 231 3.73 2.44 -16.64
N LEU A 232 3.09 3.43 -17.25
CA LEU A 232 1.88 4.04 -16.71
C LEU A 232 0.75 3.03 -16.56
N ALA A 233 0.49 2.21 -17.59
CA ALA A 233 -0.55 1.18 -17.59
C ALA A 233 -0.33 0.11 -16.49
N ALA A 234 0.92 -0.21 -16.20
CA ALA A 234 1.28 -1.23 -15.21
C ALA A 234 0.77 -0.91 -13.79
N HIS A 235 0.62 0.37 -13.43
CA HIS A 235 0.13 0.77 -12.09
C HIS A 235 -1.28 0.28 -11.75
N TRP A 236 -2.10 -0.04 -12.75
CA TRP A 236 -3.45 -0.61 -12.55
C TRP A 236 -3.72 -1.87 -13.37
N GLY A 237 -2.64 -2.53 -13.85
CA GLY A 237 -2.73 -3.81 -14.55
C GLY A 237 -3.38 -3.74 -15.95
N ALA A 238 -3.41 -2.57 -16.60
CA ALA A 238 -3.91 -2.43 -17.94
C ALA A 238 -2.84 -2.74 -18.99
N MET A 239 -3.29 -3.10 -20.20
CA MET A 239 -2.41 -3.17 -21.38
C MET A 239 -2.28 -1.78 -22.00
N GLU A 240 -1.08 -1.41 -22.45
CA GLU A 240 -0.78 -0.14 -23.11
C GLU A 240 -1.76 0.19 -24.26
N ALA A 241 -2.09 -0.81 -25.08
CA ALA A 241 -2.99 -0.67 -26.22
C ALA A 241 -4.40 -0.16 -25.86
N LEU A 242 -4.79 -0.26 -24.59
CA LEU A 242 -6.09 0.19 -24.08
C LEU A 242 -6.04 1.60 -23.46
N LEU A 243 -4.87 2.24 -23.40
CA LEU A 243 -4.74 3.57 -22.87
C LEU A 243 -5.26 4.61 -23.85
N PRO A 244 -6.20 5.47 -23.43
CA PRO A 244 -6.61 6.62 -24.25
C PRO A 244 -5.45 7.63 -24.41
N PRO A 245 -5.57 8.58 -25.33
CA PRO A 245 -4.62 9.70 -25.41
C PRO A 245 -4.49 10.42 -24.08
N LEU A 246 -3.26 10.82 -23.73
CA LEU A 246 -3.00 11.60 -22.50
C LEU A 246 -3.39 13.06 -22.72
N GLU A 247 -4.08 13.63 -21.75
CA GLU A 247 -4.44 15.04 -21.75
C GLU A 247 -3.78 15.77 -20.57
N GLY A 248 -3.02 16.80 -20.88
CA GLY A 248 -2.35 17.65 -19.91
C GLY A 248 -1.44 18.67 -20.58
N VAL A 249 -1.05 19.67 -19.83
CA VAL A 249 -0.09 20.69 -20.26
C VAL A 249 1.18 20.55 -19.43
N LEU A 250 2.31 20.31 -20.10
CA LEU A 250 3.61 20.32 -19.46
C LEU A 250 3.97 21.74 -19.01
N HIS A 251 4.13 21.90 -17.72
CA HIS A 251 4.54 23.18 -17.11
C HIS A 251 5.61 22.96 -16.04
N VAL A 252 6.40 23.97 -15.78
CA VAL A 252 7.38 23.94 -14.69
C VAL A 252 6.61 24.03 -13.36
N PRO A 253 6.85 23.12 -12.39
CA PRO A 253 6.13 23.11 -11.13
C PRO A 253 6.39 24.40 -10.33
N GLU A 254 5.41 24.76 -9.49
CA GLU A 254 5.57 25.87 -8.56
C GLU A 254 6.67 25.58 -7.53
N GLU A 255 7.21 26.65 -6.96
CA GLU A 255 8.24 26.55 -5.94
C GLU A 255 7.66 26.01 -4.64
N VAL A 256 8.32 24.97 -4.09
CA VAL A 256 7.93 24.45 -2.79
C VAL A 256 8.44 25.38 -1.69
N ALA A 257 7.52 25.90 -0.87
CA ALA A 257 7.88 26.75 0.25
C ALA A 257 8.76 26.01 1.26
N THR A 258 9.93 26.56 1.53
CA THR A 258 10.92 25.98 2.45
C THR A 258 10.59 26.23 3.92
N ALA A 259 9.77 27.25 4.21
CA ALA A 259 9.46 27.73 5.57
C ALA A 259 8.76 26.67 6.47
N SER A 260 8.11 25.67 5.88
CA SER A 260 7.40 24.60 6.62
C SER A 260 8.04 23.22 6.47
N LEU A 261 9.30 23.13 6.00
CA LEU A 261 9.92 21.84 5.69
C LEU A 261 10.04 20.95 6.93
N GLU A 262 10.50 21.48 8.07
CA GLU A 262 10.67 20.71 9.30
C GLU A 262 9.32 20.20 9.85
N GLU A 263 8.28 21.03 9.84
CA GLU A 263 6.93 20.59 10.27
C GLU A 263 6.39 19.47 9.37
N ARG A 264 6.67 19.52 8.07
CA ARG A 264 6.26 18.50 7.10
C ARG A 264 7.04 17.21 7.28
N ILE A 265 8.34 17.27 7.62
CA ILE A 265 9.14 16.10 7.96
C ILE A 265 8.56 15.39 9.18
N GLU A 266 8.19 16.16 10.23
CA GLU A 266 7.57 15.59 11.44
C GLU A 266 6.18 14.97 11.18
N ALA A 267 5.46 15.45 10.18
CA ALA A 267 4.17 14.94 9.74
C ALA A 267 4.26 13.87 8.65
N ALA A 268 5.47 13.55 8.16
CA ALA A 268 5.67 12.58 7.10
C ALA A 268 5.16 11.18 7.50
N PRO A 269 4.55 10.41 6.59
CA PRO A 269 3.96 9.10 6.89
C PRO A 269 4.92 8.14 7.58
N GLU A 270 6.19 8.10 7.18
CA GLU A 270 7.21 7.25 7.79
C GLU A 270 7.52 7.65 9.24
N VAL A 271 7.51 8.94 9.56
CA VAL A 271 7.72 9.43 10.94
C VAL A 271 6.48 9.14 11.80
N VAL A 272 5.29 9.32 11.24
CA VAL A 272 4.03 8.98 11.93
C VAL A 272 3.98 7.49 12.24
N GLU A 273 4.32 6.61 11.28
CA GLU A 273 4.38 5.16 11.50
C GLU A 273 5.39 4.80 12.59
N ALA A 274 6.61 5.35 12.54
CA ALA A 274 7.63 5.10 13.54
C ALA A 274 7.21 5.59 14.96
N ARG A 275 6.50 6.70 15.05
CA ARG A 275 5.94 7.22 16.30
C ARG A 275 4.85 6.31 16.87
N LEU A 276 3.97 5.82 16.03
CA LEU A 276 2.95 4.84 16.40
C LEU A 276 3.56 3.50 16.84
N GLU A 277 4.70 3.08 16.23
CA GLU A 277 5.41 1.87 16.67
C GLU A 277 5.99 2.07 18.08
N VAL A 278 6.53 3.25 18.42
CA VAL A 278 6.94 3.56 19.81
C VAL A 278 5.75 3.44 20.76
N ALA A 279 4.60 4.03 20.42
CA ALA A 279 3.39 3.94 21.24
C ALA A 279 2.91 2.48 21.40
N ARG A 280 3.00 1.67 20.33
CA ARG A 280 2.69 0.23 20.40
C ARG A 280 3.63 -0.51 21.34
N ARG A 281 4.94 -0.23 21.30
CA ARG A 281 5.93 -0.85 22.18
C ARG A 281 5.69 -0.46 23.66
N GLN A 282 5.33 0.79 23.92
CA GLN A 282 4.90 1.22 25.24
C GLN A 282 3.69 0.42 25.74
N ALA A 283 2.65 0.30 24.90
CA ALA A 283 1.48 -0.50 25.25
C ALA A 283 1.82 -1.99 25.50
N LEU A 284 2.80 -2.55 24.76
CA LEU A 284 3.28 -3.92 25.00
C LEU A 284 4.06 -4.04 26.33
N VAL A 285 4.80 -3.02 26.75
CA VAL A 285 5.40 -2.98 28.09
C VAL A 285 4.31 -3.06 29.17
N ASP A 286 3.19 -2.35 28.99
CA ASP A 286 2.06 -2.42 29.93
C ASP A 286 1.38 -3.79 29.92
N VAL A 287 1.32 -4.48 28.76
CA VAL A 287 0.89 -5.88 28.69
C VAL A 287 1.79 -6.76 29.57
N GLU A 288 3.12 -6.65 29.44
CA GLU A 288 4.05 -7.47 30.22
C GLU A 288 4.03 -7.12 31.70
N ARG A 289 3.85 -5.85 32.07
CA ARG A 289 3.62 -5.44 33.47
C ARG A 289 2.34 -6.05 34.06
N SER A 290 1.26 -6.05 33.29
CA SER A 290 -0.01 -6.61 33.74
C SER A 290 0.06 -8.12 33.97
N ARG A 291 0.92 -8.83 33.22
CA ARG A 291 1.14 -10.29 33.35
C ARG A 291 1.81 -10.68 34.64
N ALA A 292 2.55 -9.78 35.28
CA ALA A 292 3.12 -10.01 36.62
C ALA A 292 2.04 -10.24 37.68
N MET A 293 0.82 -9.71 37.51
CA MET A 293 -0.29 -9.96 38.40
C MET A 293 -0.99 -11.28 38.05
N PRO A 294 -1.16 -12.20 39.02
CA PRO A 294 -1.82 -13.47 38.77
C PRO A 294 -3.33 -13.29 38.54
N ASP A 295 -3.90 -14.17 37.71
CA ASP A 295 -5.34 -14.27 37.51
C ASP A 295 -5.98 -15.11 38.61
N ILE A 296 -7.25 -14.87 38.87
CA ILE A 296 -8.05 -15.69 39.77
C ILE A 296 -8.99 -16.55 38.97
N THR A 297 -8.99 -17.86 39.22
CA THR A 297 -9.98 -18.76 38.65
C THR A 297 -11.00 -19.13 39.69
N VAL A 298 -12.28 -18.84 39.45
CA VAL A 298 -13.41 -19.20 40.32
C VAL A 298 -14.16 -20.35 39.65
N GLY A 299 -14.41 -21.42 40.42
CA GLY A 299 -15.12 -22.61 39.97
C GLY A 299 -16.33 -22.90 40.80
N LEU A 300 -17.41 -23.29 40.14
CA LEU A 300 -18.65 -23.78 40.80
C LEU A 300 -19.01 -25.12 40.20
N GLY A 301 -19.34 -26.10 41.07
CA GLY A 301 -19.66 -27.46 40.60
C GLY A 301 -20.50 -28.26 41.57
N VAL A 302 -20.76 -29.47 41.20
CA VAL A 302 -21.43 -30.49 42.02
C VAL A 302 -20.64 -31.76 41.96
N GLN A 303 -20.38 -32.34 43.15
CA GLN A 303 -19.72 -33.63 43.28
C GLN A 303 -20.69 -34.63 43.87
N ARG A 304 -20.81 -35.79 43.23
CA ARG A 304 -21.55 -36.93 43.75
C ARG A 304 -20.59 -37.97 44.29
N ASN A 305 -20.64 -38.21 45.58
CA ASN A 305 -19.89 -39.29 46.18
C ASN A 305 -20.86 -40.45 46.45
N ASN A 306 -20.59 -41.64 45.83
CA ASN A 306 -21.45 -42.82 45.95
C ASN A 306 -21.35 -43.50 47.32
N GLU A 307 -20.25 -43.36 48.04
CA GLU A 307 -20.05 -43.88 49.36
C GLU A 307 -20.99 -43.24 50.39
N ILE A 308 -21.10 -41.89 50.30
CA ILE A 308 -21.96 -41.07 51.17
C ILE A 308 -23.38 -40.98 50.62
N GLY A 309 -23.58 -41.30 49.33
CA GLY A 309 -24.88 -41.39 48.67
C GLY A 309 -25.57 -40.02 48.41
N ARG A 310 -24.84 -38.88 48.49
CA ARG A 310 -25.42 -37.54 48.29
C ARG A 310 -24.60 -36.65 47.36
N ASN A 311 -25.26 -35.65 46.79
CA ASN A 311 -24.62 -34.59 46.02
C ASN A 311 -24.10 -33.51 46.95
N GLN A 312 -22.90 -33.01 46.67
CA GLN A 312 -22.24 -31.97 47.46
C GLN A 312 -21.91 -30.80 46.51
N PRO A 313 -22.18 -29.55 46.88
CA PRO A 313 -21.72 -28.38 46.13
C PRO A 313 -20.19 -28.30 46.21
N LEU A 314 -19.55 -27.91 45.10
CA LEU A 314 -18.13 -27.68 44.99
C LEU A 314 -17.92 -26.20 44.65
N ILE A 315 -17.23 -25.49 45.51
CA ILE A 315 -16.81 -24.09 45.27
C ILE A 315 -15.29 -24.08 45.34
N GLY A 316 -14.64 -23.61 44.30
CA GLY A 316 -13.19 -23.54 44.25
C GLY A 316 -12.70 -22.18 43.84
N VAL A 317 -11.62 -21.74 44.46
CA VAL A 317 -10.85 -20.55 44.03
C VAL A 317 -9.41 -20.99 43.87
N SER A 318 -8.81 -20.68 42.71
CA SER A 318 -7.41 -21.00 42.41
C SER A 318 -6.68 -19.71 42.04
N ILE A 319 -5.52 -19.49 42.67
CA ILE A 319 -4.65 -18.34 42.42
C ILE A 319 -3.22 -18.87 42.29
N PRO A 320 -2.55 -18.72 41.12
CA PRO A 320 -1.14 -19.06 41.02
C PRO A 320 -0.29 -18.09 41.85
N LEU A 321 0.70 -18.63 42.60
CA LEU A 321 1.60 -17.85 43.40
C LEU A 321 2.90 -17.57 42.64
N PRO A 322 3.18 -16.32 42.24
CA PRO A 322 4.35 -15.96 41.42
C PRO A 322 5.63 -15.87 42.30
N MET A 323 6.11 -17.04 42.76
CA MET A 323 7.32 -17.08 43.58
C MET A 323 8.61 -16.95 42.80
N PHE A 324 8.70 -17.61 41.63
CA PHE A 324 9.89 -17.67 40.82
C PHE A 324 9.73 -16.87 39.50
N ASP A 325 8.65 -17.07 38.80
CA ASP A 325 8.32 -16.36 37.56
C ASP A 325 7.33 -15.21 37.87
N ARG A 326 7.82 -13.97 37.73
CA ARG A 326 7.08 -12.73 37.83
C ARG A 326 7.03 -11.97 36.52
N ASN A 327 7.25 -12.66 35.41
CA ASN A 327 7.36 -12.09 34.08
C ASN A 327 8.52 -11.10 33.91
N GLN A 328 9.55 -11.18 34.75
CA GLN A 328 10.63 -10.18 34.79
C GLN A 328 11.47 -10.18 33.48
N GLY A 329 11.69 -11.34 32.88
CA GLY A 329 12.47 -11.47 31.62
C GLY A 329 11.72 -10.86 30.43
N ASN A 330 10.44 -11.17 30.27
CA ASN A 330 9.63 -10.60 29.20
C ASN A 330 9.42 -9.09 29.36
N LEU A 331 9.29 -8.61 30.61
CA LEU A 331 9.24 -7.17 30.88
C LEU A 331 10.54 -6.47 30.48
N GLN A 332 11.70 -7.06 30.82
CA GLN A 332 13.00 -6.52 30.42
C GLN A 332 13.15 -6.52 28.88
N GLU A 333 12.73 -7.59 28.20
CA GLU A 333 12.70 -7.63 26.74
C GLU A 333 11.81 -6.53 26.17
N ALA A 334 10.60 -6.36 26.69
CA ALA A 334 9.66 -5.35 26.21
C ALA A 334 10.23 -3.93 26.36
N LEU A 335 10.89 -3.62 27.48
CA LEU A 335 11.55 -2.34 27.70
C LEU A 335 12.71 -2.11 26.69
N ALA A 336 13.52 -3.12 26.44
CA ALA A 336 14.59 -3.02 25.44
C ALA A 336 14.05 -2.83 24.02
N ARG A 337 12.90 -3.45 23.70
CA ARG A 337 12.19 -3.26 22.42
C ARG A 337 11.60 -1.85 22.29
N GLU A 338 11.13 -1.28 23.39
CA GLU A 338 10.67 0.13 23.41
C GLU A 338 11.84 1.08 23.14
N ASP A 339 12.98 0.91 23.81
CA ASP A 339 14.18 1.71 23.55
C ASP A 339 14.66 1.54 22.10
N GLN A 340 14.66 0.32 21.58
CA GLN A 340 14.96 0.07 20.16
C GLN A 340 14.07 0.87 19.22
N ALA A 341 12.75 0.91 19.48
CA ALA A 341 11.81 1.67 18.67
C ALA A 341 12.03 3.20 18.78
N ARG A 342 12.40 3.71 19.94
CA ARG A 342 12.76 5.13 20.12
C ARG A 342 13.99 5.51 19.31
N TYR A 343 15.04 4.68 19.32
CA TYR A 343 16.22 4.93 18.50
C TYR A 343 15.93 4.78 17.01
N ALA A 344 15.06 3.84 16.63
CA ALA A 344 14.61 3.69 15.25
C ALA A 344 13.84 4.93 14.76
N LEU A 345 12.98 5.53 15.60
CA LEU A 345 12.31 6.79 15.30
C LEU A 345 13.33 7.92 15.07
N GLN A 346 14.32 8.07 15.95
CA GLN A 346 15.36 9.10 15.79
C GLN A 346 16.16 8.90 14.48
N ALA A 347 16.52 7.65 14.16
CA ALA A 347 17.19 7.31 12.92
C ALA A 347 16.32 7.64 11.68
N THR A 348 15.03 7.34 11.75
CA THR A 348 14.07 7.64 10.67
C THR A 348 13.95 9.14 10.43
N VAL A 349 13.79 9.94 11.50
CA VAL A 349 13.72 11.40 11.40
C VAL A 349 15.01 11.98 10.81
N SER A 350 16.19 11.50 11.28
CA SER A 350 17.49 11.98 10.80
C SER A 350 17.70 11.65 9.31
N ARG A 351 17.36 10.43 8.90
CA ARG A 351 17.43 9.97 7.51
C ARG A 351 16.49 10.79 6.63
N LEU A 352 15.22 10.89 7.03
CA LEU A 352 14.20 11.59 6.25
C LEU A 352 14.51 13.09 6.10
N ARG A 353 15.07 13.71 7.15
CA ARG A 353 15.55 15.08 7.09
C ARG A 353 16.65 15.27 6.02
N ALA A 354 17.64 14.38 6.00
CA ALA A 354 18.70 14.42 4.98
C ALA A 354 18.11 14.19 3.57
N GLU A 355 17.25 13.19 3.40
CA GLU A 355 16.59 12.90 2.11
C GLU A 355 15.72 14.08 1.64
N ALA A 356 14.94 14.71 2.52
CA ALA A 356 14.11 15.85 2.20
C ALA A 356 14.94 17.08 1.74
N HIS A 357 16.06 17.36 2.42
CA HIS A 357 16.96 18.45 2.01
C HIS A 357 17.61 18.18 0.65
N VAL A 358 18.03 16.94 0.39
CA VAL A 358 18.58 16.55 -0.92
C VAL A 358 17.51 16.66 -2.00
N ALA A 359 16.32 16.14 -1.77
CA ALA A 359 15.21 16.20 -2.73
C ALA A 359 14.77 17.65 -2.99
N LEU A 360 14.76 18.52 -1.97
CA LEU A 360 14.48 19.95 -2.12
C LEU A 360 15.51 20.62 -3.02
N ALA A 361 16.81 20.39 -2.76
CA ALA A 361 17.88 20.96 -3.58
C ALA A 361 17.79 20.48 -5.04
N GLN A 362 17.49 19.20 -5.26
CA GLN A 362 17.27 18.64 -6.60
C GLN A 362 16.06 19.28 -7.30
N ALA A 363 14.93 19.42 -6.60
CA ALA A 363 13.71 20.03 -7.14
C ALA A 363 13.95 21.50 -7.52
N GLN A 364 14.64 22.27 -6.67
CA GLN A 364 15.00 23.65 -6.95
C GLN A 364 15.96 23.78 -8.15
N SER A 365 16.97 22.89 -8.23
CA SER A 365 17.92 22.87 -9.34
C SER A 365 17.23 22.50 -10.66
N ALA A 366 16.44 21.45 -10.68
CA ALA A 366 15.72 21.01 -11.88
C ALA A 366 14.73 22.10 -12.36
N ARG A 367 13.99 22.72 -11.42
CA ARG A 367 13.11 23.85 -11.73
C ARG A 367 13.87 25.02 -12.34
N LYS A 368 15.00 25.41 -11.74
CA LYS A 368 15.82 26.51 -12.24
C LYS A 368 16.34 26.24 -13.65
N GLN A 369 16.79 25.00 -13.91
CA GLN A 369 17.23 24.57 -15.24
C GLN A 369 16.09 24.64 -16.28
N ALA A 370 14.90 24.15 -15.95
CA ALA A 370 13.74 24.21 -16.83
C ALA A 370 13.36 25.64 -17.16
N LEU A 371 13.31 26.55 -16.18
CA LEU A 371 13.02 27.97 -16.37
C LEU A 371 14.09 28.66 -17.19
N MET A 372 15.38 28.33 -17.04
CA MET A 372 16.47 28.90 -17.82
C MET A 372 16.34 28.49 -19.30
N ILE A 373 16.02 27.23 -19.58
CA ILE A 373 15.80 26.75 -20.94
C ILE A 373 14.58 27.45 -21.56
N GLU A 374 13.49 27.55 -20.82
CA GLU A 374 12.22 28.14 -21.27
C GLU A 374 12.38 29.64 -21.58
N ARG A 375 13.04 30.38 -20.68
CA ARG A 375 13.09 31.85 -20.76
C ARG A 375 14.25 32.38 -21.57
N GLU A 376 15.36 31.62 -21.68
CA GLU A 376 16.58 32.11 -22.34
C GLU A 376 16.96 31.30 -23.58
N LEU A 377 17.06 29.96 -23.46
CA LEU A 377 17.60 29.13 -24.54
C LEU A 377 16.61 29.01 -25.69
N LEU A 378 15.33 28.71 -25.41
CA LEU A 378 14.30 28.54 -26.43
C LEU A 378 14.08 29.82 -27.28
N PRO A 379 13.89 31.03 -26.72
CA PRO A 379 13.72 32.23 -27.51
C PRO A 379 14.94 32.57 -28.36
N LYS A 380 16.16 32.36 -27.85
CA LYS A 380 17.39 32.57 -28.60
C LYS A 380 17.52 31.59 -29.78
N ALA A 381 17.23 30.32 -29.55
CA ALA A 381 17.26 29.29 -30.62
C ALA A 381 16.18 29.57 -31.69
N GLN A 382 14.96 29.96 -31.28
CA GLN A 382 13.91 30.37 -32.21
C GLN A 382 14.32 31.57 -33.04
N SER A 383 14.86 32.62 -32.41
CA SER A 383 15.32 33.81 -33.11
C SER A 383 16.45 33.51 -34.11
N ALA A 384 17.38 32.60 -33.74
CA ALA A 384 18.46 32.19 -34.65
C ALA A 384 17.91 31.45 -35.88
N TYR A 385 16.92 30.55 -35.67
CA TYR A 385 16.26 29.83 -36.76
C TYR A 385 15.49 30.79 -37.70
N ASP A 386 14.73 31.72 -37.14
CA ASP A 386 13.98 32.72 -37.92
C ASP A 386 14.94 33.63 -38.73
N ALA A 387 16.05 34.07 -38.13
CA ALA A 387 17.07 34.86 -38.81
C ALA A 387 17.76 34.10 -39.96
N ALA A 388 18.12 32.81 -39.70
CA ALA A 388 18.71 31.94 -40.72
C ALA A 388 17.77 31.70 -41.90
N THR A 389 16.48 31.43 -41.62
CA THR A 389 15.45 31.20 -42.65
C THR A 389 15.20 32.45 -43.48
N ASN A 390 15.05 33.60 -42.83
CA ASN A 390 14.89 34.90 -43.54
C ASN A 390 16.14 35.28 -44.34
N GLY A 391 17.33 35.09 -43.78
CA GLY A 391 18.59 35.37 -44.49
C GLY A 391 18.81 34.48 -45.71
N PHE A 392 18.40 33.21 -45.61
CA PHE A 392 18.42 32.28 -46.73
C PHE A 392 17.44 32.68 -47.84
N ALA A 393 16.23 33.10 -47.48
CA ALA A 393 15.25 33.59 -48.48
C ALA A 393 15.79 34.84 -49.22
N LEU A 394 16.57 35.69 -48.56
CA LEU A 394 17.25 36.87 -49.13
C LEU A 394 18.59 36.55 -49.82
N GLY A 395 19.00 35.27 -49.88
CA GLY A 395 20.26 34.83 -50.45
C GLY A 395 21.53 35.24 -49.67
N LYS A 396 21.40 35.64 -48.40
CA LYS A 396 22.50 36.09 -47.51
C LYS A 396 23.15 34.92 -46.73
N PHE A 397 22.40 33.84 -46.47
CA PHE A 397 22.86 32.66 -45.76
C PHE A 397 22.78 31.42 -46.59
N THR A 398 23.59 30.44 -46.29
CA THR A 398 23.58 29.13 -46.93
C THR A 398 22.46 28.26 -46.43
N PHE A 399 22.12 27.21 -47.18
CA PHE A 399 21.16 26.20 -46.73
C PHE A 399 21.65 25.46 -45.47
N LEU A 400 22.98 25.32 -45.31
CA LEU A 400 23.59 24.72 -44.11
C LEU A 400 23.32 25.55 -42.85
N ASP A 401 23.37 26.86 -42.95
CA ASP A 401 23.10 27.76 -41.82
C ASP A 401 21.64 27.55 -41.31
N VAL A 402 20.70 27.34 -42.23
CA VAL A 402 19.30 27.04 -41.87
C VAL A 402 19.16 25.67 -41.19
N LEU A 403 19.85 24.64 -41.73
CA LEU A 403 19.82 23.30 -41.15
C LEU A 403 20.43 23.27 -39.73
N ASP A 404 21.55 24.01 -39.52
CA ASP A 404 22.20 24.09 -38.20
C ASP A 404 21.35 24.84 -37.19
N ALA A 405 20.75 25.95 -37.59
CA ALA A 405 19.83 26.72 -36.72
C ALA A 405 18.57 25.91 -36.40
N GLN A 406 18.03 25.18 -37.37
CA GLN A 406 16.90 24.26 -37.18
C GLN A 406 17.26 23.18 -36.17
N ARG A 407 18.40 22.51 -36.35
CA ARG A 407 18.86 21.43 -35.43
C ARG A 407 19.01 21.99 -34.01
N SER A 408 19.61 23.18 -33.88
CA SER A 408 19.78 23.83 -32.56
C SER A 408 18.43 24.15 -31.88
N LEU A 409 17.43 24.62 -32.63
CA LEU A 409 16.08 24.87 -32.10
C LEU A 409 15.41 23.59 -31.64
N PHE A 410 15.47 22.49 -32.43
CA PHE A 410 14.87 21.23 -32.04
C PHE A 410 15.57 20.57 -30.84
N GLN A 411 16.90 20.69 -30.73
CA GLN A 411 17.65 20.29 -29.55
C GLN A 411 17.23 21.09 -28.31
N ALA A 412 17.06 22.41 -28.42
CA ALA A 412 16.59 23.26 -27.34
C ALA A 412 15.16 22.85 -26.88
N ARG A 413 14.25 22.56 -27.84
CA ARG A 413 12.89 22.08 -27.53
C ARG A 413 12.90 20.72 -26.83
N ALA A 414 13.72 19.77 -27.32
CA ALA A 414 13.86 18.46 -26.69
C ALA A 414 14.44 18.58 -25.25
N GLN A 415 15.45 19.45 -25.07
CA GLN A 415 16.01 19.74 -23.75
C GLN A 415 14.97 20.39 -22.82
N HIS A 416 14.12 21.28 -23.32
CA HIS A 416 13.04 21.88 -22.55
C HIS A 416 12.06 20.83 -22.05
N LEU A 417 11.53 19.96 -22.93
CA LEU A 417 10.61 18.89 -22.53
C LEU A 417 11.22 17.98 -21.47
N LYS A 418 12.49 17.60 -21.65
CA LYS A 418 13.22 16.77 -20.68
C LYS A 418 13.37 17.49 -19.34
N ALA A 419 13.78 18.77 -19.34
CA ALA A 419 13.98 19.54 -18.12
C ALA A 419 12.65 19.76 -17.35
N VAL A 420 11.54 19.98 -18.06
CA VAL A 420 10.21 20.11 -17.44
C VAL A 420 9.80 18.77 -16.81
N ALA A 421 9.97 17.65 -17.53
CA ALA A 421 9.66 16.32 -16.98
C ALA A 421 10.51 16.00 -15.73
N GLU A 422 11.81 16.29 -15.77
CA GLU A 422 12.71 16.12 -14.62
C GLU A 422 12.32 17.02 -13.45
N SER A 423 11.92 18.27 -13.70
CA SER A 423 11.46 19.18 -12.65
C SER A 423 10.16 18.71 -11.99
N GLN A 424 9.21 18.16 -12.78
CA GLN A 424 7.98 17.56 -12.26
C GLN A 424 8.29 16.33 -11.42
N ARG A 425 9.18 15.45 -11.90
CA ARG A 425 9.59 14.26 -11.15
C ARG A 425 10.24 14.62 -9.82
N ALA A 426 11.19 15.56 -9.81
CA ALA A 426 11.85 16.01 -8.59
C ALA A 426 10.87 16.63 -7.58
N ALA A 427 9.88 17.41 -8.06
CA ALA A 427 8.84 17.97 -7.22
C ALA A 427 7.90 16.88 -6.64
N ILE A 428 7.59 15.85 -7.40
CA ILE A 428 6.79 14.71 -6.97
C ILE A 428 7.56 13.88 -5.93
N ASP A 429 8.85 13.62 -6.15
CA ASP A 429 9.69 12.87 -5.21
C ASP A 429 9.79 13.60 -3.86
N LEU A 430 9.98 14.91 -3.86
CA LEU A 430 9.92 15.72 -2.64
C LEU A 430 8.53 15.63 -1.98
N GLY A 431 7.46 15.75 -2.75
CA GLY A 431 6.08 15.62 -2.26
C GLY A 431 5.80 14.25 -1.64
N ARG A 432 6.34 13.18 -2.22
CA ARG A 432 6.24 11.80 -1.69
C ARG A 432 6.94 11.68 -0.33
N ILE A 433 8.16 12.19 -0.21
CA ILE A 433 8.92 12.17 1.05
C ILE A 433 8.16 12.92 2.16
N LEU A 434 7.54 14.04 1.83
CA LEU A 434 6.81 14.88 2.77
C LEU A 434 5.33 14.45 2.98
N GLY A 435 4.89 13.36 2.38
CA GLY A 435 3.50 12.91 2.45
C GLY A 435 2.50 13.85 1.77
N MET A 436 2.97 14.73 0.90
CA MET A 436 2.10 15.63 0.15
C MET A 436 1.50 14.90 -1.05
N ALA A 437 0.29 14.39 -0.92
CA ALA A 437 -0.48 13.96 -2.08
C ALA A 437 -0.81 15.24 -2.90
N ARG A 438 -0.09 15.48 -3.98
CA ARG A 438 -0.48 16.52 -4.95
C ARG A 438 -1.68 16.01 -5.75
N THR A 439 -2.87 16.14 -5.21
CA THR A 439 -4.02 16.37 -6.05
C THR A 439 -3.78 17.70 -6.74
N ALA A 440 -3.40 17.65 -8.02
CA ALA A 440 -3.28 18.86 -8.82
C ALA A 440 -4.58 19.67 -8.66
N PRO A 441 -4.51 20.98 -8.33
CA PRO A 441 -5.69 21.81 -8.45
C PRO A 441 -6.08 21.78 -9.93
N VAL A 442 -7.26 21.29 -10.22
CA VAL A 442 -7.92 21.51 -11.52
C VAL A 442 -8.21 23.01 -11.54
N THR A 443 -7.29 23.81 -12.08
CA THR A 443 -7.60 25.16 -12.52
C THR A 443 -8.41 25.03 -13.80
N THR A 444 -9.73 24.91 -13.64
CA THR A 444 -10.67 25.27 -14.69
C THR A 444 -10.50 26.78 -14.97
N GLN A 445 -9.90 27.12 -16.09
CA GLN A 445 -10.14 28.36 -16.82
C GLN A 445 -10.70 28.02 -18.19
#